data_ca057ad7d629f3899af866cd2aa2404b
#
_entry.id   ca057ad7d629f3899af866cd2aa2404b
#
_cell.length_a   1.000
_cell.length_b   1.000
_cell.length_c   1.000
_cell.angle_alpha   90.00
_cell.angle_beta   90.00
_cell.angle_gamma   90.00
#
_symmetry.space_group_name_H-M   'P 1'
#
loop_
_entity.id
_entity.type
_entity.pdbx_description
1 polymer ?
#
loop_
_entity_poly.entity_id
_entity_poly.type
_entity_poly.pdbx_seq_one_letter_code
_entity_poly.pdbx_strand_id
1 'polypeptide(L)'
;MTPHLVSVIGSSPGVCKSTLCRALAGWLSATGASVDQFAEADILTREEFRPVAQEFADGSAAVRPETLTTAVRAYVAASTAAGRDYLVTDALLPFIPSPVAWGHDERALFSFVDGLSRVLGPVPVTVVYVHDDPAAALRRAVARKGAGWKDWYIRKLAGSPGTRSVRDLPSAAARLRAEAEPTRRLLTRAPWHVVTVDVGTLDAEQTFASARDRLADRLGPSTCPA
;
A
#
# COMPACT_ATOMS: atom_id res chain seq x y z
N MET A 1 5.70 23.87 0.50
CA MET A 1 5.94 22.94 1.65
C MET A 1 6.08 21.54 1.09
N THR A 2 6.84 20.67 1.75
CA THR A 2 6.96 19.26 1.35
C THR A 2 5.74 18.51 1.92
N PRO A 3 4.97 17.77 1.09
CA PRO A 3 3.80 17.05 1.57
C PRO A 3 4.18 15.90 2.50
N HIS A 4 3.28 15.49 3.40
CA HIS A 4 3.44 14.28 4.19
C HIS A 4 2.80 13.09 3.46
N LEU A 5 3.58 12.05 3.19
CA LEU A 5 3.10 10.82 2.55
C LEU A 5 2.55 9.86 3.62
N VAL A 6 1.27 9.55 3.52
CA VAL A 6 0.59 8.52 4.32
C VAL A 6 0.28 7.33 3.41
N SER A 7 0.98 6.24 3.59
CA SER A 7 0.79 5.04 2.77
C SER A 7 0.12 3.93 3.58
N VAL A 8 -1.05 3.49 3.12
CA VAL A 8 -1.77 2.35 3.68
C VAL A 8 -1.37 1.09 2.93
N ILE A 9 -0.72 0.16 3.59
CA ILE A 9 -0.35 -1.13 3.00
C ILE A 9 -1.11 -2.25 3.73
N GLY A 10 -1.41 -3.32 3.02
CA GLY A 10 -2.18 -4.45 3.57
C GLY A 10 -1.46 -5.77 3.41
N SER A 11 -1.58 -6.65 4.40
CA SER A 11 -0.99 -8.00 4.37
C SER A 11 -1.65 -8.92 3.34
N SER A 12 -2.90 -8.62 2.93
CA SER A 12 -3.68 -9.46 1.99
C SER A 12 -4.87 -8.71 1.40
N PRO A 13 -5.48 -9.22 0.31
CA PRO A 13 -6.82 -8.79 -0.07
C PRO A 13 -7.82 -9.00 1.08
N GLY A 14 -8.76 -8.08 1.25
CA GLY A 14 -9.82 -8.21 2.27
C GLY A 14 -9.53 -7.55 3.62
N VAL A 15 -8.34 -6.95 3.84
CA VAL A 15 -8.02 -6.18 5.06
C VAL A 15 -8.50 -4.72 5.04
N CYS A 16 -9.44 -4.36 4.16
CA CYS A 16 -10.05 -3.04 4.09
C CYS A 16 -9.09 -1.87 3.80
N LYS A 17 -7.90 -2.12 3.22
CA LYS A 17 -6.86 -1.14 2.91
C LYS A 17 -7.41 0.14 2.23
N SER A 18 -8.11 0.00 1.11
CA SER A 18 -8.63 1.14 0.33
C SER A 18 -9.75 1.90 1.05
N THR A 19 -10.53 1.21 1.91
CA THR A 19 -11.55 1.86 2.75
C THR A 19 -10.89 2.74 3.80
N LEU A 20 -9.86 2.23 4.48
CA LEU A 20 -9.09 2.99 5.45
C LEU A 20 -8.35 4.16 4.79
N CYS A 21 -7.72 3.96 3.64
CA CYS A 21 -7.06 5.02 2.88
C CYS A 21 -8.00 6.19 2.59
N ARG A 22 -9.22 5.89 2.12
CA ARG A 22 -10.26 6.90 1.85
C ARG A 22 -10.71 7.61 3.12
N ALA A 23 -10.91 6.89 4.22
CA ALA A 23 -11.33 7.47 5.49
C ALA A 23 -10.25 8.40 6.08
N LEU A 24 -8.97 8.02 5.99
CA LEU A 24 -7.84 8.88 6.41
C LEU A 24 -7.73 10.13 5.55
N ALA A 25 -7.88 10.02 4.22
CA ALA A 25 -7.89 11.18 3.34
C ALA A 25 -9.03 12.14 3.67
N GLY A 26 -10.24 11.62 3.91
CA GLY A 26 -11.40 12.42 4.34
C GLY A 26 -11.18 13.10 5.69
N TRP A 27 -10.60 12.39 6.67
CA TRP A 27 -10.27 12.96 7.97
C TRP A 27 -9.28 14.14 7.86
N LEU A 28 -8.18 13.95 7.11
CA LEU A 28 -7.21 15.02 6.91
C LEU A 28 -7.79 16.20 6.13
N SER A 29 -8.61 15.94 5.11
CA SER A 29 -9.31 17.02 4.38
C SER A 29 -10.28 17.80 5.28
N ALA A 30 -10.93 17.16 6.24
CA ALA A 30 -11.83 17.81 7.18
C ALA A 30 -11.11 18.78 8.13
N THR A 31 -9.78 18.69 8.27
CA THR A 31 -8.98 19.68 9.00
C THR A 31 -8.66 20.93 8.17
N GLY A 32 -9.11 21.02 6.93
CA GLY A 32 -8.77 22.09 5.99
C GLY A 32 -7.50 21.86 5.19
N ALA A 33 -6.82 20.72 5.37
CA ALA A 33 -5.60 20.38 4.64
C ALA A 33 -5.88 20.04 3.17
N SER A 34 -4.95 20.39 2.29
CA SER A 34 -4.95 20.02 0.87
C SER A 34 -4.44 18.58 0.72
N VAL A 35 -5.34 17.63 0.44
CA VAL A 35 -5.04 16.22 0.35
C VAL A 35 -5.11 15.74 -1.10
N ASP A 36 -4.07 15.03 -1.56
CA ASP A 36 -4.14 14.21 -2.77
C ASP A 36 -4.32 12.75 -2.36
N GLN A 37 -5.47 12.17 -2.71
CA GLN A 37 -5.74 10.75 -2.54
C GLN A 37 -5.38 10.00 -3.82
N PHE A 38 -4.50 9.00 -3.69
CA PHE A 38 -4.03 8.17 -4.79
C PHE A 38 -4.39 6.70 -4.54
N ALA A 39 -5.33 6.17 -5.31
CA ALA A 39 -5.77 4.77 -5.24
C ALA A 39 -4.96 3.86 -6.17
N GLU A 40 -4.94 2.55 -5.91
CA GLU A 40 -4.26 1.56 -6.75
C GLU A 40 -4.71 1.62 -8.22
N ALA A 41 -5.99 1.95 -8.48
CA ALA A 41 -6.51 2.11 -9.85
C ALA A 41 -5.90 3.32 -10.58
N ASP A 42 -5.47 4.34 -9.87
CA ASP A 42 -4.92 5.56 -10.45
C ASP A 42 -3.54 5.34 -11.08
N ILE A 43 -2.85 4.24 -10.75
CA ILE A 43 -1.60 3.83 -11.41
C ILE A 43 -1.76 3.75 -12.94
N LEU A 44 -2.94 3.34 -13.40
CA LEU A 44 -3.20 3.18 -14.84
C LEU A 44 -3.60 4.49 -15.54
N THR A 45 -3.92 5.54 -14.82
CA THR A 45 -4.50 6.77 -15.37
C THR A 45 -3.69 8.04 -15.10
N ARG A 46 -2.87 8.06 -14.05
CA ARG A 46 -2.03 9.21 -13.72
C ARG A 46 -0.83 9.32 -14.65
N GLU A 47 -0.55 10.54 -15.08
CA GLU A 47 0.53 10.85 -16.01
C GLU A 47 1.91 10.41 -15.48
N GLU A 48 2.17 10.63 -14.20
CA GLU A 48 3.43 10.26 -13.54
C GLU A 48 3.67 8.75 -13.55
N PHE A 49 2.59 7.96 -13.62
CA PHE A 49 2.62 6.50 -13.64
C PHE A 49 2.46 5.89 -15.04
N ARG A 50 2.40 6.70 -16.09
CA ARG A 50 2.28 6.20 -17.47
C ARG A 50 3.35 5.15 -17.83
N PRO A 51 4.64 5.28 -17.48
CA PRO A 51 5.62 4.23 -17.73
C PRO A 51 5.32 2.91 -17.00
N VAL A 52 4.77 3.00 -15.77
CA VAL A 52 4.33 1.82 -15.00
C VAL A 52 3.15 1.13 -15.69
N ALA A 53 2.16 1.90 -16.14
CA ALA A 53 1.01 1.38 -16.89
C ALA A 53 1.44 0.71 -18.21
N GLN A 54 2.43 1.25 -18.92
CA GLN A 54 2.99 0.65 -20.13
C GLN A 54 3.65 -0.70 -19.84
N GLU A 55 4.48 -0.81 -18.80
CA GLU A 55 5.09 -2.09 -18.42
C GLU A 55 4.04 -3.16 -18.05
N PHE A 56 2.92 -2.77 -17.43
CA PHE A 56 1.80 -3.69 -17.22
C PHE A 56 1.14 -4.13 -18.53
N ALA A 57 0.97 -3.20 -19.47
CA ALA A 57 0.33 -3.48 -20.77
C ALA A 57 1.18 -4.38 -21.68
N ASP A 58 2.51 -4.29 -21.59
CA ASP A 58 3.46 -5.08 -22.40
C ASP A 58 3.49 -6.58 -22.02
N GLY A 59 2.61 -7.01 -21.12
CA GLY A 59 2.37 -8.42 -20.81
C GLY A 59 3.44 -9.08 -19.93
N SER A 60 4.44 -8.34 -19.44
CA SER A 60 5.45 -8.86 -18.51
C SER A 60 4.87 -9.24 -17.15
N ALA A 61 3.63 -8.80 -16.86
CA ALA A 61 2.95 -8.93 -15.56
C ALA A 61 3.80 -8.47 -14.36
N ALA A 62 4.90 -7.75 -14.62
CA ALA A 62 5.83 -7.26 -13.63
C ALA A 62 6.26 -5.83 -13.98
N VAL A 63 6.50 -5.03 -12.97
CA VAL A 63 7.03 -3.67 -13.12
C VAL A 63 8.43 -3.60 -12.52
N ARG A 64 9.34 -2.95 -13.23
CA ARG A 64 10.71 -2.78 -12.75
C ARG A 64 10.73 -1.83 -11.55
N PRO A 65 11.52 -2.14 -10.50
CA PRO A 65 11.66 -1.28 -9.32
C PRO A 65 12.08 0.15 -9.65
N GLU A 66 12.94 0.33 -10.65
CA GLU A 66 13.44 1.63 -11.10
C GLU A 66 12.33 2.48 -11.73
N THR A 67 11.43 1.87 -12.50
CA THR A 67 10.28 2.53 -13.11
C THR A 67 9.32 3.02 -12.02
N LEU A 68 9.00 2.17 -11.02
CA LEU A 68 8.20 2.57 -9.86
C LEU A 68 8.86 3.71 -9.08
N THR A 69 10.15 3.61 -8.80
CA THR A 69 10.89 4.64 -8.06
C THR A 69 10.85 5.99 -8.78
N THR A 70 11.00 5.97 -10.12
CA THR A 70 10.94 7.17 -10.95
C THR A 70 9.53 7.78 -10.96
N ALA A 71 8.49 6.96 -11.07
CA ALA A 71 7.11 7.41 -11.02
C ALA A 71 6.75 8.03 -9.66
N VAL A 72 7.17 7.41 -8.55
CA VAL A 72 6.98 7.97 -7.20
C VAL A 72 7.66 9.31 -7.04
N ARG A 73 8.88 9.47 -7.56
CA ARG A 73 9.58 10.77 -7.55
C ARG A 73 8.80 11.84 -8.29
N ALA A 74 8.33 11.54 -9.51
CA ALA A 74 7.55 12.45 -10.32
C ALA A 74 6.25 12.86 -9.62
N TYR A 75 5.53 11.89 -9.04
CA TYR A 75 4.31 12.12 -8.31
C TYR A 75 4.50 13.06 -7.10
N VAL A 76 5.53 12.81 -6.28
CA VAL A 76 5.84 13.68 -5.13
C VAL A 76 6.22 15.07 -5.59
N ALA A 77 7.01 15.20 -6.66
CA ALA A 77 7.38 16.50 -7.21
C ALA A 77 6.16 17.29 -7.72
N ALA A 78 5.26 16.65 -8.48
CA ALA A 78 4.03 17.26 -8.98
C ALA A 78 3.13 17.69 -7.82
N SER A 79 2.97 16.85 -6.81
CA SER A 79 2.16 17.15 -5.63
C SER A 79 2.74 18.29 -4.79
N THR A 80 4.06 18.36 -4.66
CA THR A 80 4.76 19.47 -4.01
C THR A 80 4.52 20.78 -4.76
N ALA A 81 4.65 20.76 -6.10
CA ALA A 81 4.36 21.92 -6.94
C ALA A 81 2.91 22.37 -6.86
N ALA A 82 1.98 21.44 -6.69
CA ALA A 82 0.55 21.72 -6.50
C ALA A 82 0.20 22.19 -5.08
N GLY A 83 1.17 22.32 -4.16
CA GLY A 83 0.94 22.78 -2.79
C GLY A 83 0.12 21.81 -1.94
N ARG A 84 0.26 20.50 -2.14
CA ARG A 84 -0.42 19.51 -1.32
C ARG A 84 0.22 19.41 0.05
N ASP A 85 -0.62 19.30 1.10
CA ASP A 85 -0.17 19.08 2.47
C ASP A 85 0.03 17.58 2.74
N TYR A 86 -0.87 16.74 2.21
CA TYR A 86 -0.84 15.30 2.38
C TYR A 86 -1.01 14.55 1.06
N LEU A 87 -0.29 13.43 0.95
CA LEU A 87 -0.47 12.41 -0.07
C LEU A 87 -0.94 11.14 0.64
N VAL A 88 -2.18 10.72 0.40
CA VAL A 88 -2.75 9.52 1.06
C VAL A 88 -2.97 8.44 0.01
N THR A 89 -2.30 7.30 0.17
CA THR A 89 -2.29 6.28 -0.88
C THR A 89 -2.34 4.85 -0.35
N ASP A 90 -2.93 3.96 -1.13
CA ASP A 90 -2.86 2.52 -0.91
C ASP A 90 -2.04 1.77 -1.98
N ALA A 91 -1.23 2.50 -2.76
CA ALA A 91 -0.60 1.97 -3.96
C ALA A 91 0.91 2.22 -4.12
N LEU A 92 1.52 3.18 -3.41
CA LEU A 92 2.88 3.65 -3.72
C LEU A 92 4.00 2.85 -3.06
N LEU A 93 3.81 2.41 -1.84
CA LEU A 93 4.82 1.60 -1.18
C LEU A 93 4.62 0.13 -1.51
N PRO A 94 5.70 -0.62 -1.71
CA PRO A 94 5.58 -2.02 -2.07
C PRO A 94 4.85 -2.75 -0.95
N PHE A 95 3.66 -3.20 -1.25
CA PHE A 95 3.14 -4.33 -0.53
C PHE A 95 3.86 -5.55 -1.10
N ILE A 96 4.60 -6.21 -0.27
CA ILE A 96 5.45 -7.37 -0.61
C ILE A 96 4.75 -8.43 -1.48
N PRO A 97 3.44 -8.73 -1.34
CA PRO A 97 2.78 -9.71 -2.20
C PRO A 97 2.95 -9.50 -3.70
N SER A 98 2.98 -8.24 -4.19
CA SER A 98 3.11 -8.01 -5.64
C SER A 98 4.54 -8.20 -6.16
N PRO A 99 5.57 -7.55 -5.62
CA PRO A 99 6.94 -7.81 -6.03
C PRO A 99 7.38 -9.27 -5.87
N VAL A 100 6.96 -9.95 -4.80
CA VAL A 100 7.25 -11.38 -4.65
C VAL A 100 6.51 -12.22 -5.68
N ALA A 101 5.24 -11.89 -5.98
CA ALA A 101 4.50 -12.54 -7.07
C ALA A 101 5.20 -12.34 -8.42
N TRP A 102 5.84 -11.20 -8.64
CA TRP A 102 6.64 -10.93 -9.85
C TRP A 102 7.99 -11.65 -9.88
N GLY A 103 8.38 -12.34 -8.80
CA GLY A 103 9.59 -13.14 -8.72
C GLY A 103 10.80 -12.42 -8.12
N HIS A 104 10.61 -11.24 -7.54
CA HIS A 104 11.68 -10.56 -6.80
C HIS A 104 11.94 -11.26 -5.46
N ASP A 105 13.21 -11.45 -5.14
CA ASP A 105 13.64 -11.97 -3.85
C ASP A 105 13.67 -10.88 -2.76
N GLU A 106 13.87 -11.28 -1.52
CA GLU A 106 13.92 -10.37 -0.36
C GLU A 106 15.03 -9.31 -0.51
N ARG A 107 16.17 -9.67 -1.10
CA ARG A 107 17.28 -8.73 -1.33
C ARG A 107 16.90 -7.63 -2.31
N ALA A 108 16.22 -7.99 -3.40
CA ALA A 108 15.70 -7.03 -4.37
C ALA A 108 14.68 -6.09 -3.72
N LEU A 109 13.81 -6.62 -2.84
CA LEU A 109 12.84 -5.81 -2.09
C LEU A 109 13.52 -4.82 -1.13
N PHE A 110 14.55 -5.24 -0.39
CA PHE A 110 15.33 -4.34 0.45
C PHE A 110 15.99 -3.23 -0.38
N SER A 111 16.61 -3.58 -1.50
CA SER A 111 17.24 -2.59 -2.41
C SER A 111 16.22 -1.59 -2.95
N PHE A 112 15.02 -2.04 -3.26
CA PHE A 112 13.92 -1.21 -3.73
C PHE A 112 13.44 -0.24 -2.63
N VAL A 113 13.23 -0.72 -1.41
CA VAL A 113 12.85 0.12 -0.26
C VAL A 113 13.92 1.15 0.06
N ASP A 114 15.20 0.77 0.03
CA ASP A 114 16.33 1.69 0.20
C ASP A 114 16.36 2.75 -0.94
N GLY A 115 16.02 2.36 -2.16
CA GLY A 115 15.87 3.25 -3.31
C GLY A 115 14.73 4.26 -3.11
N LEU A 116 13.56 3.79 -2.72
CA LEU A 116 12.41 4.64 -2.39
C LEU A 116 12.71 5.60 -1.24
N SER A 117 13.35 5.13 -0.18
CA SER A 117 13.71 5.96 0.98
C SER A 117 14.63 7.11 0.58
N ARG A 118 15.59 6.87 -0.33
CA ARG A 118 16.46 7.93 -0.88
C ARG A 118 15.69 8.93 -1.72
N VAL A 119 14.77 8.47 -2.55
CA VAL A 119 13.95 9.33 -3.41
C VAL A 119 12.98 10.18 -2.61
N LEU A 120 12.39 9.60 -1.57
CA LEU A 120 11.48 10.29 -0.66
C LEU A 120 12.23 11.20 0.33
N GLY A 121 13.52 11.01 0.56
CA GLY A 121 14.45 11.74 1.42
C GLY A 121 13.87 12.78 2.40
N PRO A 122 13.51 13.99 1.91
CA PRO A 122 12.97 15.04 2.76
C PRO A 122 11.46 14.91 3.04
N VAL A 123 10.77 13.95 2.42
CA VAL A 123 9.32 13.76 2.57
C VAL A 123 9.06 12.98 3.85
N PRO A 124 8.29 13.51 4.82
CA PRO A 124 7.83 12.73 5.95
C PRO A 124 6.95 11.57 5.45
N VAL A 125 7.29 10.35 5.86
CA VAL A 125 6.54 9.15 5.47
C VAL A 125 5.96 8.46 6.69
N THR A 126 4.66 8.21 6.65
CA THR A 126 3.96 7.36 7.60
C THR A 126 3.34 6.18 6.87
N VAL A 127 3.63 4.98 7.34
CA VAL A 127 3.05 3.73 6.82
C VAL A 127 2.03 3.20 7.81
N VAL A 128 0.81 2.97 7.35
CA VAL A 128 -0.21 2.24 8.09
C VAL A 128 -0.26 0.82 7.56
N TYR A 129 0.29 -0.11 8.32
CA TYR A 129 0.30 -1.54 7.98
C TYR A 129 -0.93 -2.23 8.56
N VAL A 130 -1.85 -2.60 7.68
CA VAL A 130 -3.09 -3.28 8.05
C VAL A 130 -2.93 -4.78 7.85
N HIS A 131 -3.14 -5.56 8.90
CA HIS A 131 -2.98 -7.01 8.84
C HIS A 131 -4.13 -7.76 9.53
N ASP A 132 -4.28 -9.01 9.13
CA ASP A 132 -5.23 -9.97 9.67
C ASP A 132 -4.75 -11.40 9.36
N ASP A 133 -5.45 -12.42 9.89
CA ASP A 133 -5.28 -13.78 9.38
C ASP A 133 -5.63 -13.85 7.90
N PRO A 134 -4.70 -14.27 7.04
CA PRO A 134 -4.91 -14.24 5.59
C PRO A 134 -6.09 -15.11 5.13
N ALA A 135 -6.40 -16.20 5.81
CA ALA A 135 -7.53 -17.05 5.43
C ALA A 135 -8.87 -16.35 5.74
N ALA A 136 -8.97 -15.66 6.88
CA ALA A 136 -10.14 -14.85 7.22
C ALA A 136 -10.30 -13.67 6.24
N ALA A 137 -9.22 -12.95 5.96
CA ALA A 137 -9.23 -11.84 5.03
C ALA A 137 -9.64 -12.25 3.61
N LEU A 138 -9.11 -13.37 3.10
CA LEU A 138 -9.49 -13.90 1.78
C LEU A 138 -10.95 -14.33 1.73
N ARG A 139 -11.50 -14.96 2.80
CA ARG A 139 -12.93 -15.28 2.88
C ARG A 139 -13.80 -14.02 2.78
N ARG A 140 -13.44 -12.94 3.49
CA ARG A 140 -14.15 -11.65 3.39
C ARG A 140 -14.04 -11.05 1.98
N ALA A 141 -12.88 -11.15 1.34
CA ALA A 141 -12.70 -10.68 -0.04
C ALA A 141 -13.62 -11.44 -1.01
N VAL A 142 -13.71 -12.77 -0.88
CA VAL A 142 -14.61 -13.60 -1.70
C VAL A 142 -16.07 -13.28 -1.42
N ALA A 143 -16.46 -13.17 -0.15
CA ALA A 143 -17.84 -12.82 0.21
C ALA A 143 -18.29 -11.49 -0.39
N ARG A 144 -17.38 -10.50 -0.45
CA ARG A 144 -17.67 -9.17 -1.01
C ARG A 144 -17.63 -9.13 -2.54
N LYS A 145 -16.70 -9.85 -3.18
CA LYS A 145 -16.43 -9.74 -4.61
C LYS A 145 -16.98 -10.90 -5.45
N GLY A 146 -17.39 -11.99 -4.81
CA GLY A 146 -17.97 -13.17 -5.43
C GLY A 146 -16.96 -14.21 -5.94
N ALA A 147 -17.48 -15.34 -6.41
CA ALA A 147 -16.69 -16.49 -6.89
C ALA A 147 -15.81 -16.14 -8.09
N GLY A 148 -16.30 -15.32 -9.02
CA GLY A 148 -15.53 -14.90 -10.20
C GLY A 148 -14.23 -14.19 -9.83
N TRP A 149 -14.24 -13.36 -8.79
CA TRP A 149 -13.03 -12.74 -8.27
C TRP A 149 -12.05 -13.78 -7.67
N LYS A 150 -12.59 -14.76 -6.93
CA LYS A 150 -11.77 -15.87 -6.38
C LYS A 150 -11.00 -16.57 -7.49
N ASP A 151 -11.70 -16.97 -8.54
CA ASP A 151 -11.09 -17.73 -9.64
C ASP A 151 -10.09 -16.87 -10.43
N TRP A 152 -10.39 -15.59 -10.64
CA TRP A 152 -9.44 -14.64 -11.22
C TRP A 152 -8.19 -14.49 -10.34
N TYR A 153 -8.36 -14.32 -9.02
CA TYR A 153 -7.23 -14.13 -8.09
C TYR A 153 -6.29 -15.34 -8.06
N ILE A 154 -6.85 -16.55 -7.98
CA ILE A 154 -6.06 -17.78 -8.01
C ILE A 154 -5.33 -17.94 -9.35
N ARG A 155 -6.00 -17.71 -10.49
CA ARG A 155 -5.33 -17.74 -11.80
C ARG A 155 -4.21 -16.71 -11.91
N LYS A 156 -4.43 -15.49 -11.42
CA LYS A 156 -3.40 -14.44 -11.39
C LYS A 156 -2.16 -14.91 -10.62
N LEU A 157 -2.34 -15.46 -9.42
CA LEU A 157 -1.23 -15.97 -8.62
C LEU A 157 -0.53 -17.16 -9.28
N ALA A 158 -1.28 -18.15 -9.77
CA ALA A 158 -0.74 -19.31 -10.44
C ALA A 158 0.05 -18.97 -11.73
N GLY A 159 -0.33 -17.88 -12.40
CA GLY A 159 0.36 -17.36 -13.58
C GLY A 159 1.60 -16.51 -13.28
N SER A 160 1.79 -16.07 -12.04
CA SER A 160 2.90 -15.19 -11.66
C SER A 160 4.14 -15.99 -11.25
N PRO A 161 5.35 -15.58 -11.63
CA PRO A 161 6.58 -16.37 -11.42
C PRO A 161 6.83 -16.78 -9.96
N GLY A 162 6.62 -15.88 -9.03
CA GLY A 162 6.90 -16.09 -7.59
C GLY A 162 5.81 -16.83 -6.83
N THR A 163 4.63 -17.08 -7.45
CA THR A 163 3.47 -17.67 -6.78
C THR A 163 2.85 -18.84 -7.55
N ARG A 164 3.60 -19.44 -8.46
CA ARG A 164 3.15 -20.60 -9.28
C ARG A 164 2.65 -21.81 -8.50
N SER A 165 3.03 -21.94 -7.23
CA SER A 165 2.59 -23.03 -6.34
C SER A 165 1.17 -22.84 -5.82
N VAL A 166 0.58 -21.64 -5.95
CA VAL A 166 -0.79 -21.35 -5.50
C VAL A 166 -1.79 -22.06 -6.42
N ARG A 167 -2.72 -22.82 -5.80
CA ARG A 167 -3.76 -23.60 -6.50
C ARG A 167 -5.18 -23.23 -6.05
N ASP A 168 -5.30 -22.75 -4.82
CA ASP A 168 -6.57 -22.51 -4.13
C ASP A 168 -6.41 -21.43 -3.05
N LEU A 169 -7.50 -21.11 -2.34
CA LEU A 169 -7.46 -20.15 -1.24
C LEU A 169 -6.59 -20.60 -0.07
N PRO A 170 -6.58 -21.87 0.37
CA PRO A 170 -5.68 -22.32 1.41
C PRO A 170 -4.21 -22.10 1.08
N SER A 171 -3.75 -22.47 -0.12
CA SER A 171 -2.37 -22.23 -0.55
C SER A 171 -2.04 -20.76 -0.72
N ALA A 172 -3.01 -19.93 -1.17
CA ALA A 172 -2.86 -18.48 -1.21
C ALA A 172 -2.72 -17.89 0.21
N ALA A 173 -3.54 -18.34 1.17
CA ALA A 173 -3.45 -17.91 2.57
C ALA A 173 -2.12 -18.33 3.21
N ALA A 174 -1.66 -19.55 2.97
CA ALA A 174 -0.37 -20.03 3.45
C ALA A 174 0.78 -19.17 2.91
N ARG A 175 0.73 -18.81 1.62
CA ARG A 175 1.70 -17.91 0.98
C ARG A 175 1.72 -16.54 1.65
N LEU A 176 0.56 -15.90 1.80
CA LEU A 176 0.44 -14.58 2.43
C LEU A 176 0.92 -14.61 3.90
N ARG A 177 0.67 -15.71 4.62
CA ARG A 177 1.18 -15.87 5.99
C ARG A 177 2.71 -15.95 6.02
N ALA A 178 3.31 -16.63 5.06
CA ALA A 178 4.78 -16.71 4.95
C ALA A 178 5.41 -15.35 4.60
N GLU A 179 4.68 -14.45 3.96
CA GLU A 179 5.16 -13.10 3.62
C GLU A 179 5.05 -12.08 4.78
N ALA A 180 4.33 -12.41 5.86
CA ALA A 180 4.11 -11.48 6.97
C ALA A 180 5.42 -11.10 7.68
N GLU A 181 6.31 -12.04 7.92
CA GLU A 181 7.57 -11.78 8.60
C GLU A 181 8.56 -10.99 7.72
N PRO A 182 8.80 -11.34 6.45
CA PRO A 182 9.53 -10.47 5.52
C PRO A 182 8.98 -9.04 5.45
N THR A 183 7.64 -8.88 5.45
CA THR A 183 7.02 -7.55 5.47
C THR A 183 7.40 -6.76 6.71
N ARG A 184 7.32 -7.37 7.89
CA ARG A 184 7.71 -6.70 9.15
C ARG A 184 9.18 -6.30 9.12
N ARG A 185 10.08 -7.19 8.67
CA ARG A 185 11.52 -6.86 8.55
C ARG A 185 11.77 -5.67 7.63
N LEU A 186 11.09 -5.61 6.48
CA LEU A 186 11.18 -4.46 5.58
C LEU A 186 10.73 -3.17 6.24
N LEU A 187 9.60 -3.19 6.92
CA LEU A 187 9.04 -2.02 7.60
C LEU A 187 9.91 -1.56 8.77
N THR A 188 10.50 -2.48 9.52
CA THR A 188 11.40 -2.15 10.64
C THR A 188 12.69 -1.51 10.13
N ARG A 189 13.18 -1.92 8.96
CA ARG A 189 14.40 -1.37 8.36
C ARG A 189 14.20 0.00 7.72
N ALA A 190 13.01 0.26 7.21
CA ALA A 190 12.71 1.51 6.53
C ALA A 190 12.74 2.70 7.52
N PRO A 191 13.24 3.88 7.13
CA PRO A 191 13.31 5.06 7.99
C PRO A 191 11.95 5.76 8.12
N TRP A 192 10.86 5.01 8.03
CA TRP A 192 9.49 5.52 8.04
C TRP A 192 8.82 5.33 9.39
N HIS A 193 7.88 6.20 9.70
CA HIS A 193 7.01 5.96 10.84
C HIS A 193 5.99 4.87 10.49
N VAL A 194 5.98 3.77 11.24
CA VAL A 194 5.09 2.63 10.97
C VAL A 194 4.06 2.48 12.10
N VAL A 195 2.80 2.51 11.71
CA VAL A 195 1.66 2.19 12.57
C VAL A 195 1.07 0.86 12.11
N THR A 196 1.00 -0.12 13.00
CA THR A 196 0.42 -1.43 12.68
C THR A 196 -0.99 -1.53 13.25
N VAL A 197 -1.96 -1.93 12.41
CA VAL A 197 -3.37 -2.12 12.80
C VAL A 197 -3.80 -3.55 12.51
N ASP A 198 -4.15 -4.29 13.56
CA ASP A 198 -4.79 -5.60 13.44
C ASP A 198 -6.29 -5.41 13.25
N VAL A 199 -6.83 -5.96 12.15
CA VAL A 199 -8.25 -5.79 11.80
C VAL A 199 -9.07 -7.09 11.93
N GLY A 200 -8.51 -8.10 12.56
CA GLY A 200 -9.15 -9.41 12.67
C GLY A 200 -10.56 -9.37 13.28
N THR A 201 -10.76 -8.50 14.26
CA THR A 201 -12.04 -8.32 14.98
C THR A 201 -12.67 -6.96 14.75
N LEU A 202 -12.05 -6.08 13.96
CA LEU A 202 -12.51 -4.70 13.76
C LEU A 202 -13.37 -4.58 12.50
N ASP A 203 -14.42 -3.80 12.58
CA ASP A 203 -15.11 -3.29 11.40
C ASP A 203 -14.37 -2.09 10.77
N ALA A 204 -14.94 -1.49 9.73
CA ALA A 204 -14.29 -0.40 9.01
C ALA A 204 -14.17 0.88 9.87
N GLU A 205 -15.17 1.18 10.69
CA GLU A 205 -15.20 2.36 11.57
C GLU A 205 -14.19 2.21 12.71
N GLN A 206 -14.18 1.05 13.35
CA GLN A 206 -13.22 0.71 14.41
C GLN A 206 -11.79 0.68 13.88
N THR A 207 -11.58 0.17 12.66
CA THR A 207 -10.28 0.18 11.99
C THR A 207 -9.80 1.61 11.77
N PHE A 208 -10.67 2.48 11.28
CA PHE A 208 -10.35 3.89 11.08
C PHE A 208 -10.07 4.59 12.42
N ALA A 209 -10.91 4.41 13.44
CA ALA A 209 -10.69 5.00 14.77
C ALA A 209 -9.34 4.57 15.36
N SER A 210 -9.02 3.27 15.32
CA SER A 210 -7.73 2.75 15.79
C SER A 210 -6.53 3.34 15.05
N ALA A 211 -6.63 3.51 13.73
CA ALA A 211 -5.56 4.12 12.93
C ALA A 211 -5.43 5.61 13.24
N ARG A 212 -6.55 6.36 13.24
CA ARG A 212 -6.59 7.80 13.52
C ARG A 212 -5.99 8.12 14.89
N ASP A 213 -6.38 7.41 15.95
CA ASP A 213 -5.91 7.70 17.30
C ASP A 213 -4.40 7.51 17.44
N ARG A 214 -3.80 6.56 16.70
CA ARG A 214 -2.35 6.36 16.66
C ARG A 214 -1.61 7.38 15.77
N LEU A 215 -2.33 8.07 14.90
CA LEU A 215 -1.79 9.05 13.96
C LEU A 215 -2.03 10.49 14.43
N ALA A 216 -2.95 10.72 15.38
CA ALA A 216 -3.43 12.05 15.77
C ALA A 216 -2.31 13.00 16.18
N ASP A 217 -1.35 12.55 17.00
CA ASP A 217 -0.22 13.36 17.48
C ASP A 217 0.74 13.78 16.35
N ARG A 218 0.74 13.04 15.24
CA ARG A 218 1.67 13.27 14.13
C ARG A 218 1.03 13.96 12.94
N LEU A 219 -0.23 13.66 12.66
CA LEU A 219 -0.97 14.13 11.49
C LEU A 219 -2.17 15.02 11.83
N GLY A 220 -2.57 15.05 13.09
CA GLY A 220 -3.65 15.92 13.56
C GLY A 220 -3.29 17.39 13.40
N PRO A 221 -4.30 18.28 13.42
CA PRO A 221 -4.05 19.72 13.41
C PRO A 221 -3.10 20.05 14.56
N SER A 222 -2.01 20.75 14.25
CA SER A 222 -1.15 21.31 15.29
C SER A 222 -2.05 22.16 16.19
N THR A 223 -2.30 21.68 17.41
CA THR A 223 -2.87 22.53 18.45
C THR A 223 -1.80 23.57 18.78
N CYS A 224 -1.78 24.66 17.99
CA CYS A 224 -1.02 25.83 18.39
C CYS A 224 -1.67 26.29 19.71
N PRO A 225 -0.97 26.31 20.84
CA PRO A 225 -1.48 26.95 22.03
C PRO A 225 -1.65 28.44 21.69
N ALA A 226 -2.87 28.95 21.91
CA ALA A 226 -3.23 30.35 21.76
C ALA A 226 -2.41 31.23 22.71
#